data_aa3bf44e90bf89cc4e6efa81e19c9095
#
_entry.id   aa3bf44e90bf89cc4e6efa81e19c9095
#
_cell.length_a   1.000
_cell.length_b   1.000
_cell.length_c   1.000
_cell.angle_alpha   90.00
_cell.angle_beta   90.00
_cell.angle_gamma   90.00
#
_symmetry.space_group_name_H-M   'P 1'
#
loop_
_entity.id
_entity.type
_entity.pdbx_description
1 polymer ?
#
loop_
_entity_poly.entity_id
_entity_poly.type
_entity_poly.pdbx_seq_one_letter_code
_entity_poly.pdbx_strand_id
1 'polypeptide(L)'
;STPIKSSAASDVYKRQRVGDRYRLDSDGVGGGRYGQKNVILDHLSVSWSIDECLSIYKTENLTVQWCLVAHSLNTSVHTKGSHGFGGIWGGYKATFHHNLLANHASRNPRFSSVDGTKWVDYRNNVVYNWGFKTAYGGGHHAEINMVNNYYKPGPASQHHRLLDVAEDGTGRYYVAGNVMAGDDAVTRDNHSAITDCAGKCYIPGRKSAGPDSGISPEAIPSQGEECASCLVDSPFPSEPIHEDTPAVAYQRILESVGCSFSRDSYDREVLRQVKEGIGTFGTNGIINSQEEVGGWPVLKAGKALKDSDGDGMPDVWESKHGLNPKSASDASAYTLDGNYTNIEVYLNSLCR
;
A
#
# COMPACT_ATOMS: atom_id res chain seq x y z
N SER A 1 -12.88 -19.57 -8.46
CA SER A 1 -13.28 -18.18 -8.28
C SER A 1 -12.22 -17.31 -8.93
N THR A 2 -12.62 -16.56 -9.94
CA THR A 2 -11.77 -15.69 -10.73
C THR A 2 -11.24 -14.55 -9.84
N PRO A 3 -9.95 -14.22 -9.86
CA PRO A 3 -9.45 -13.06 -9.15
C PRO A 3 -10.10 -11.81 -9.75
N ILE A 4 -10.61 -10.94 -8.89
CA ILE A 4 -11.08 -9.61 -9.33
C ILE A 4 -9.83 -8.80 -9.64
N LYS A 5 -9.46 -8.71 -10.90
CA LYS A 5 -8.44 -7.80 -11.37
C LYS A 5 -9.08 -6.46 -11.67
N SER A 6 -8.78 -5.46 -10.85
CA SER A 6 -9.01 -4.07 -11.23
C SER A 6 -7.76 -3.60 -11.98
N SER A 7 -7.74 -3.76 -13.28
CA SER A 7 -6.69 -3.25 -14.16
C SER A 7 -7.04 -1.88 -14.75
N ALA A 8 -8.10 -1.27 -14.27
CA ALA A 8 -8.40 0.09 -14.65
C ALA A 8 -7.41 1.01 -13.95
N ALA A 9 -6.62 1.72 -14.71
CA ALA A 9 -5.95 2.91 -14.27
C ALA A 9 -7.01 3.90 -13.78
N SER A 10 -7.41 3.78 -12.52
CA SER A 10 -8.36 4.68 -11.90
C SER A 10 -7.66 5.43 -10.78
N ASP A 11 -7.55 6.73 -10.96
CA ASP A 11 -7.16 7.62 -9.88
C ASP A 11 -8.32 7.70 -8.90
N VAL A 12 -8.14 7.17 -7.71
CA VAL A 12 -9.14 7.26 -6.64
C VAL A 12 -8.85 8.48 -5.81
N TYR A 13 -9.48 9.60 -6.18
CA TYR A 13 -9.49 10.80 -5.35
C TYR A 13 -10.74 10.81 -4.49
N LYS A 14 -10.58 10.66 -3.17
CA LYS A 14 -11.72 10.88 -2.28
C LYS A 14 -11.96 12.36 -2.08
N ARG A 15 -13.19 12.78 -2.37
CA ARG A 15 -13.67 14.11 -2.03
C ARG A 15 -13.77 14.25 -0.52
N GLN A 16 -13.01 15.15 0.05
CA GLN A 16 -13.34 15.72 1.34
C GLN A 16 -14.63 16.54 1.16
N ARG A 17 -15.77 16.03 1.61
CA ARG A 17 -16.98 16.82 1.72
C ARG A 17 -16.95 17.55 3.06
N VAL A 18 -16.60 18.83 3.03
CA VAL A 18 -16.80 19.73 4.17
C VAL A 18 -18.29 20.06 4.21
N GLY A 19 -18.98 19.76 5.31
CA GLY A 19 -20.30 20.32 5.56
C GLY A 19 -21.23 19.48 6.42
N ASP A 20 -21.51 18.23 6.10
CA ASP A 20 -22.68 17.55 6.68
C ASP A 20 -22.42 16.21 7.38
N ARG A 21 -21.17 15.82 7.66
CA ARG A 21 -20.89 14.52 8.29
C ARG A 21 -19.97 14.66 9.48
N TYR A 22 -20.56 14.73 10.64
CA TYR A 22 -19.89 14.41 11.89
C TYR A 22 -19.41 12.95 11.83
N ARG A 23 -18.12 12.70 12.10
CA ARG A 23 -17.43 11.42 12.13
C ARG A 23 -17.13 10.84 10.73
N LEU A 24 -16.12 11.38 10.11
CA LEU A 24 -15.53 10.79 8.89
C LEU A 24 -14.21 10.14 9.27
N ASP A 25 -14.15 8.83 9.10
CA ASP A 25 -12.98 7.96 9.21
C ASP A 25 -12.89 7.10 7.95
N SER A 26 -12.76 7.76 6.80
CA SER A 26 -12.87 7.08 5.52
C SER A 26 -11.52 6.94 4.82
N ASP A 27 -11.17 5.69 4.53
CA ASP A 27 -10.05 5.35 3.67
C ASP A 27 -10.26 5.77 2.21
N GLY A 28 -9.15 5.93 1.49
CA GLY A 28 -9.16 6.06 0.04
C GLY A 28 -9.65 4.77 -0.63
N VAL A 29 -9.00 3.67 -0.32
CA VAL A 29 -9.41 2.31 -0.65
C VAL A 29 -9.40 1.50 0.65
N GLY A 30 -10.55 0.95 1.04
CA GLY A 30 -10.70 0.19 2.28
C GLY A 30 -11.18 -1.24 2.03
N GLY A 31 -10.49 -2.22 2.62
CA GLY A 31 -10.82 -3.65 2.52
C GLY A 31 -10.49 -4.40 3.81
N GLY A 32 -11.21 -4.12 4.90
CA GLY A 32 -10.99 -4.73 6.22
C GLY A 32 -12.03 -5.77 6.63
N ARG A 33 -12.85 -6.29 5.73
CA ARG A 33 -13.88 -7.30 6.03
C ARG A 33 -13.34 -8.71 5.83
N TYR A 34 -13.72 -9.62 6.70
CA TYR A 34 -13.42 -11.04 6.53
C TYR A 34 -14.15 -11.67 5.33
N GLY A 35 -13.55 -12.71 4.77
CA GLY A 35 -14.16 -13.49 3.68
C GLY A 35 -13.86 -13.00 2.28
N GLN A 36 -13.10 -11.91 2.13
CA GLN A 36 -12.58 -11.51 0.82
C GLN A 36 -11.43 -12.44 0.42
N LYS A 37 -11.41 -12.87 -0.84
CA LYS A 37 -10.39 -13.77 -1.38
C LYS A 37 -10.05 -13.43 -2.81
N ASN A 38 -8.79 -13.75 -3.20
CA ASN A 38 -8.32 -13.62 -4.57
C ASN A 38 -8.47 -12.18 -5.11
N VAL A 39 -7.90 -11.23 -4.39
CA VAL A 39 -7.97 -9.80 -4.70
C VAL A 39 -6.63 -9.33 -5.23
N ILE A 40 -6.65 -8.59 -6.33
CA ILE A 40 -5.49 -7.86 -6.85
C ILE A 40 -5.86 -6.39 -6.95
N LEU A 41 -5.02 -5.53 -6.37
CA LEU A 41 -5.02 -4.09 -6.60
C LEU A 41 -3.75 -3.75 -7.37
N ASP A 42 -3.91 -3.20 -8.57
CA ASP A 42 -2.82 -3.04 -9.53
C ASP A 42 -2.88 -1.65 -10.18
N HIS A 43 -1.75 -0.93 -10.16
CA HIS A 43 -1.58 0.39 -10.78
C HIS A 43 -2.63 1.43 -10.35
N LEU A 44 -3.02 1.43 -9.07
CA LEU A 44 -3.91 2.46 -8.53
C LEU A 44 -3.11 3.68 -8.07
N SER A 45 -3.63 4.88 -8.29
CA SER A 45 -3.21 6.11 -7.61
C SER A 45 -4.23 6.46 -6.53
N VAL A 46 -3.82 6.52 -5.27
CA VAL A 46 -4.69 6.79 -4.13
C VAL A 46 -4.11 7.90 -3.27
N SER A 47 -4.90 8.98 -3.08
CA SER A 47 -4.44 10.17 -2.37
C SER A 47 -5.57 10.87 -1.63
N TRP A 48 -5.22 11.79 -0.73
CA TRP A 48 -6.13 12.74 -0.08
C TRP A 48 -7.23 12.11 0.76
N SER A 49 -6.97 10.94 1.31
CA SER A 49 -7.89 10.36 2.28
C SER A 49 -7.85 11.14 3.60
N ILE A 50 -8.92 11.05 4.35
CA ILE A 50 -9.03 11.66 5.68
C ILE A 50 -8.62 10.70 6.79
N ASP A 51 -8.54 9.41 6.52
CA ASP A 51 -7.93 8.34 7.31
C ASP A 51 -6.81 7.71 6.47
N GLU A 52 -6.69 6.41 6.32
CA GLU A 52 -5.69 5.80 5.46
C GLU A 52 -5.98 5.97 3.97
N CYS A 53 -4.93 6.15 3.18
CA CYS A 53 -5.09 6.15 1.73
C CYS A 53 -5.49 4.77 1.21
N LEU A 54 -4.75 3.72 1.58
CA LEU A 54 -5.04 2.36 1.13
C LEU A 54 -4.89 1.38 2.29
N SER A 55 -6.02 0.85 2.79
CA SER A 55 -6.05 -0.17 3.83
C SER A 55 -6.70 -1.43 3.30
N ILE A 56 -5.96 -2.55 3.31
CA ILE A 56 -6.49 -3.86 2.95
C ILE A 56 -5.88 -4.95 3.84
N TYR A 57 -6.74 -5.64 4.56
CA TYR A 57 -6.36 -6.68 5.51
C TYR A 57 -7.53 -7.65 5.72
N LYS A 58 -7.33 -8.77 6.41
CA LYS A 58 -8.33 -9.86 6.55
C LYS A 58 -8.74 -10.51 5.22
N THR A 59 -7.94 -10.34 4.19
CA THR A 59 -8.16 -10.87 2.84
C THR A 59 -7.23 -12.07 2.63
N GLU A 60 -7.71 -13.10 1.97
CA GLU A 60 -6.92 -14.29 1.60
C GLU A 60 -6.53 -14.23 0.13
N ASN A 61 -5.29 -14.59 -0.19
CA ASN A 61 -4.72 -14.49 -1.55
C ASN A 61 -4.85 -13.07 -2.11
N LEU A 62 -4.09 -12.15 -1.51
CA LEU A 62 -4.10 -10.74 -1.84
C LEU A 62 -2.82 -10.36 -2.55
N THR A 63 -2.91 -9.56 -3.60
CA THR A 63 -1.77 -8.85 -4.18
C THR A 63 -2.08 -7.36 -4.29
N VAL A 64 -1.19 -6.52 -3.80
CA VAL A 64 -1.20 -5.07 -4.01
C VAL A 64 0.12 -4.71 -4.68
N GLN A 65 0.05 -4.28 -5.92
CA GLN A 65 1.24 -4.04 -6.73
C GLN A 65 1.15 -2.75 -7.53
N TRP A 66 2.29 -2.11 -7.72
CA TRP A 66 2.44 -0.92 -8.56
C TRP A 66 1.47 0.22 -8.21
N CYS A 67 1.02 0.30 -6.96
CA CYS A 67 0.12 1.35 -6.49
C CYS A 67 0.90 2.55 -5.97
N LEU A 68 0.49 3.76 -6.39
CA LEU A 68 0.94 5.03 -5.84
C LEU A 68 -0.01 5.43 -4.71
N VAL A 69 0.52 5.50 -3.48
CA VAL A 69 -0.22 5.86 -2.27
C VAL A 69 0.46 7.10 -1.69
N ALA A 70 -0.21 8.27 -1.76
CA ALA A 70 0.46 9.52 -1.42
C ALA A 70 -0.45 10.55 -0.75
N HIS A 71 0.14 11.41 0.09
CA HIS A 71 -0.49 12.60 0.65
C HIS A 71 -1.87 12.35 1.27
N SER A 72 -1.95 11.47 2.27
CA SER A 72 -3.10 11.46 3.19
C SER A 72 -3.22 12.82 3.90
N LEU A 73 -4.44 13.28 4.15
CA LEU A 73 -4.69 14.59 4.77
C LEU A 73 -4.47 14.52 6.28
N ASN A 74 -3.42 15.18 6.76
CA ASN A 74 -2.99 15.04 8.16
C ASN A 74 -3.97 15.71 9.14
N THR A 75 -4.24 16.99 8.97
CA THR A 75 -5.24 17.70 9.76
C THR A 75 -6.48 17.93 8.91
N SER A 76 -7.45 17.05 9.04
CA SER A 76 -8.67 17.04 8.23
C SER A 76 -9.90 17.03 9.14
N VAL A 77 -11.04 16.58 8.63
CA VAL A 77 -12.29 16.39 9.39
C VAL A 77 -12.33 15.07 10.16
N HIS A 78 -11.20 14.36 10.27
CA HIS A 78 -11.13 13.10 10.99
C HIS A 78 -11.42 13.30 12.48
N THR A 79 -12.25 12.42 13.07
CA THR A 79 -12.74 12.57 14.44
C THR A 79 -11.67 12.46 15.52
N LYS A 80 -10.55 11.80 15.22
CA LYS A 80 -9.40 11.62 16.13
C LYS A 80 -8.34 12.73 16.01
N GLY A 81 -8.58 13.78 15.21
CA GLY A 81 -7.60 14.83 14.94
C GLY A 81 -6.61 14.47 13.84
N SER A 82 -5.34 14.83 13.99
CA SER A 82 -4.32 14.59 12.96
C SER A 82 -4.19 13.12 12.63
N HIS A 83 -4.44 12.77 11.35
CA HIS A 83 -4.56 11.37 10.89
C HIS A 83 -4.07 11.15 9.45
N GLY A 84 -2.95 11.78 9.09
CA GLY A 84 -2.34 11.67 7.75
C GLY A 84 -1.59 10.36 7.55
N PHE A 85 -2.29 9.27 7.23
CA PHE A 85 -1.73 7.92 7.26
C PHE A 85 -1.78 7.20 5.92
N GLY A 86 -0.75 6.38 5.64
CA GLY A 86 -0.62 5.62 4.38
C GLY A 86 -1.62 4.47 4.30
N GLY A 87 -1.47 3.44 5.12
CA GLY A 87 -2.39 2.30 5.07
C GLY A 87 -2.16 1.22 6.12
N ILE A 88 -3.21 0.42 6.38
CA ILE A 88 -3.13 -0.83 7.15
C ILE A 88 -3.09 -1.99 6.17
N TRP A 89 -1.97 -2.74 6.17
CA TRP A 89 -1.71 -3.84 5.25
C TRP A 89 -1.59 -5.16 6.00
N GLY A 90 -2.22 -6.20 5.47
CA GLY A 90 -2.19 -7.52 6.09
C GLY A 90 -3.03 -8.51 5.32
N GLY A 91 -3.35 -9.65 5.93
CA GLY A 91 -4.12 -10.73 5.35
C GLY A 91 -3.41 -12.07 5.46
N TYR A 92 -3.95 -13.08 4.80
CA TYR A 92 -3.37 -14.40 4.71
C TYR A 92 -2.89 -14.65 3.28
N LYS A 93 -1.62 -15.02 3.10
CA LYS A 93 -0.97 -15.10 1.77
C LYS A 93 -1.13 -13.77 1.02
N ALA A 94 -0.59 -12.70 1.61
CA ALA A 94 -0.75 -11.35 1.07
C ALA A 94 0.60 -10.82 0.61
N THR A 95 0.68 -10.38 -0.64
CA THR A 95 1.88 -9.80 -1.24
C THR A 95 1.68 -8.33 -1.56
N PHE A 96 2.58 -7.50 -1.08
CA PHE A 96 2.62 -6.06 -1.32
C PHE A 96 3.97 -5.73 -1.95
N HIS A 97 3.99 -5.47 -3.27
CA HIS A 97 5.25 -5.26 -3.95
C HIS A 97 5.20 -4.14 -4.98
N HIS A 98 6.35 -3.51 -5.18
CA HIS A 98 6.53 -2.42 -6.16
C HIS A 98 5.54 -1.25 -5.97
N ASN A 99 5.14 -0.98 -4.73
CA ASN A 99 4.29 0.16 -4.42
C ASN A 99 5.13 1.35 -3.97
N LEU A 100 4.59 2.55 -4.14
CA LEU A 100 5.13 3.80 -3.57
C LEU A 100 4.21 4.29 -2.46
N LEU A 101 4.77 4.43 -1.24
CA LEU A 101 4.13 5.16 -0.15
C LEU A 101 4.88 6.48 0.04
N ALA A 102 4.21 7.62 -0.13
CA ALA A 102 4.88 8.92 -0.13
C ALA A 102 4.11 9.99 0.65
N ASN A 103 4.86 10.78 1.45
CA ASN A 103 4.33 11.96 2.14
C ASN A 103 3.18 11.64 3.12
N HIS A 104 3.35 10.62 3.94
CA HIS A 104 2.44 10.27 5.02
C HIS A 104 3.09 10.49 6.38
N ALA A 105 2.35 11.00 7.35
CA ALA A 105 2.86 11.19 8.70
C ALA A 105 3.21 9.84 9.37
N SER A 106 2.46 8.77 9.06
CA SER A 106 2.63 7.44 9.62
C SER A 106 1.99 6.37 8.74
N ARG A 107 2.02 5.11 9.17
CA ARG A 107 1.45 3.92 8.49
C ARG A 107 2.01 3.71 7.07
N ASN A 108 3.35 3.56 7.00
CA ASN A 108 4.08 3.35 5.75
C ASN A 108 4.70 1.92 5.61
N PRO A 109 3.93 0.83 5.77
CA PRO A 109 2.54 0.73 6.23
C PRO A 109 2.43 0.49 7.75
N ARG A 110 1.20 0.43 8.29
CA ARG A 110 0.92 -0.32 9.52
C ARG A 110 0.61 -1.75 9.13
N PHE A 111 1.37 -2.71 9.62
CA PHE A 111 1.01 -4.11 9.50
C PHE A 111 -0.18 -4.43 10.42
N SER A 112 -1.17 -5.12 9.87
CA SER A 112 -2.36 -5.47 10.61
C SER A 112 -2.03 -6.35 11.81
N SER A 113 -2.66 -6.06 12.95
CA SER A 113 -2.54 -6.82 14.19
C SER A 113 -3.84 -7.58 14.46
N VAL A 114 -4.44 -8.19 13.45
CA VAL A 114 -5.64 -9.00 13.59
C VAL A 114 -5.32 -10.47 13.33
N ASP A 115 -6.10 -11.37 13.92
CA ASP A 115 -5.94 -12.79 13.72
C ASP A 115 -5.99 -13.17 12.24
N GLY A 116 -5.12 -14.08 11.83
CA GLY A 116 -5.00 -14.52 10.45
C GLY A 116 -4.08 -13.65 9.57
N THR A 117 -3.38 -12.67 10.13
CA THR A 117 -2.30 -11.97 9.42
C THR A 117 -1.07 -12.86 9.37
N LYS A 118 -0.92 -13.62 8.28
CA LYS A 118 0.18 -14.58 8.09
C LYS A 118 0.65 -14.61 6.66
N TRP A 119 1.98 -14.87 6.52
CA TRP A 119 2.64 -14.94 5.21
C TRP A 119 2.39 -13.65 4.39
N VAL A 120 2.63 -12.54 5.09
CA VAL A 120 2.61 -11.21 4.48
C VAL A 120 3.99 -10.95 3.90
N ASP A 121 4.06 -10.75 2.60
CA ASP A 121 5.29 -10.43 1.88
C ASP A 121 5.29 -8.96 1.46
N TYR A 122 6.07 -8.14 2.17
CA TYR A 122 6.29 -6.73 1.88
C TYR A 122 7.66 -6.54 1.24
N ARG A 123 7.69 -6.43 -0.10
CA ARG A 123 8.91 -6.55 -0.88
C ARG A 123 8.99 -5.53 -2.02
N ASN A 124 10.20 -5.01 -2.28
CA ASN A 124 10.46 -4.10 -3.38
C ASN A 124 9.56 -2.84 -3.40
N ASN A 125 9.08 -2.38 -2.25
CA ASN A 125 8.34 -1.12 -2.18
C ASN A 125 9.29 0.06 -1.96
N VAL A 126 8.81 1.25 -2.30
CA VAL A 126 9.48 2.51 -1.99
C VAL A 126 8.68 3.25 -0.92
N VAL A 127 9.36 3.69 0.12
CA VAL A 127 8.80 4.56 1.16
C VAL A 127 9.55 5.88 1.13
N TYR A 128 8.83 6.97 0.93
CA TYR A 128 9.39 8.30 0.82
C TYR A 128 8.77 9.28 1.81
N ASN A 129 9.61 10.10 2.45
CA ASN A 129 9.21 11.28 3.22
C ASN A 129 8.13 10.98 4.27
N TRP A 130 8.37 9.98 5.11
CA TRP A 130 7.50 9.68 6.26
C TRP A 130 7.66 10.72 7.37
N GLY A 131 6.63 10.93 8.18
CA GLY A 131 6.71 11.77 9.36
C GLY A 131 7.32 11.04 10.56
N PHE A 132 6.49 10.70 11.56
CA PHE A 132 6.96 10.11 12.81
C PHE A 132 7.08 8.57 12.82
N LYS A 133 6.55 7.87 11.79
CA LYS A 133 6.70 6.40 11.65
C LYS A 133 6.81 5.96 10.19
N THR A 134 7.70 5.00 9.97
CA THR A 134 7.77 4.15 8.79
C THR A 134 6.79 2.98 8.90
N ALA A 135 7.25 1.73 8.80
CA ALA A 135 6.41 0.57 9.08
C ALA A 135 6.28 0.33 10.59
N TYR A 136 5.15 -0.22 11.01
CA TYR A 136 4.96 -0.67 12.39
C TYR A 136 3.79 -1.66 12.52
N GLY A 137 3.64 -2.26 13.71
CA GLY A 137 2.55 -3.20 14.00
C GLY A 137 2.90 -4.64 13.68
N GLY A 138 1.90 -5.46 13.32
CA GLY A 138 2.06 -6.89 13.06
C GLY A 138 2.04 -7.75 14.32
N GLY A 139 1.26 -7.36 15.34
CA GLY A 139 0.97 -8.21 16.50
C GLY A 139 0.05 -9.38 16.18
N HIS A 140 -0.49 -10.04 17.22
CA HIS A 140 -1.38 -11.21 17.09
C HIS A 140 -0.78 -12.34 16.25
N HIS A 141 0.48 -12.67 16.53
CA HIS A 141 1.23 -13.73 15.84
C HIS A 141 1.34 -13.55 14.32
N ALA A 142 1.34 -12.31 13.83
CA ALA A 142 1.58 -12.02 12.43
C ALA A 142 2.94 -12.54 11.96
N GLU A 143 3.01 -13.01 10.71
CA GLU A 143 4.21 -13.50 10.06
C GLU A 143 4.48 -12.64 8.82
N ILE A 144 5.59 -11.88 8.84
CA ILE A 144 5.84 -10.79 7.88
C ILE A 144 7.25 -10.86 7.33
N ASN A 145 7.38 -10.82 6.01
CA ASN A 145 8.65 -10.58 5.31
C ASN A 145 8.75 -9.09 4.94
N MET A 146 9.87 -8.46 5.25
CA MET A 146 10.24 -7.11 4.79
C MET A 146 11.54 -7.22 4.00
N VAL A 147 11.45 -7.32 2.68
CA VAL A 147 12.58 -7.69 1.84
C VAL A 147 12.80 -6.69 0.70
N ASN A 148 14.05 -6.27 0.53
CA ASN A 148 14.48 -5.47 -0.62
C ASN A 148 13.65 -4.19 -0.87
N ASN A 149 13.12 -3.56 0.19
CA ASN A 149 12.44 -2.28 0.08
C ASN A 149 13.45 -1.11 0.06
N TYR A 150 13.06 0.00 -0.54
CA TYR A 150 13.88 1.21 -0.63
C TYR A 150 13.24 2.33 0.19
N TYR A 151 13.90 2.74 1.26
CA TYR A 151 13.48 3.84 2.12
C TYR A 151 14.27 5.09 1.77
N LYS A 152 13.59 6.15 1.36
CA LYS A 152 14.21 7.43 1.04
C LYS A 152 13.70 8.50 1.99
N PRO A 153 14.51 8.91 2.99
CA PRO A 153 14.15 10.02 3.86
C PRO A 153 13.90 11.30 3.07
N GLY A 154 12.93 12.06 3.50
CA GLY A 154 12.60 13.36 2.94
C GLY A 154 12.52 14.43 4.04
N PRO A 155 12.09 15.67 3.72
CA PRO A 155 12.07 16.77 4.68
C PRO A 155 11.23 16.54 5.94
N ALA A 156 10.20 15.67 5.90
CA ALA A 156 9.37 15.33 7.06
C ALA A 156 9.93 14.18 7.88
N SER A 157 10.90 13.43 7.36
CA SER A 157 11.37 12.20 8.00
C SER A 157 12.14 12.48 9.29
N GLN A 158 11.63 11.94 10.40
CA GLN A 158 12.15 12.24 11.74
C GLN A 158 13.20 11.22 12.23
N HIS A 159 13.34 10.09 11.53
CA HIS A 159 14.26 9.01 11.92
C HIS A 159 14.52 8.07 10.74
N HIS A 160 15.53 7.18 10.90
CA HIS A 160 15.89 6.14 9.93
C HIS A 160 15.52 4.73 10.41
N ARG A 161 14.43 4.57 11.14
CA ARG A 161 13.92 3.25 11.53
C ARG A 161 13.18 2.59 10.38
N LEU A 162 13.31 1.27 10.26
CA LEU A 162 12.57 0.47 9.27
C LEU A 162 11.24 -0.02 9.84
N LEU A 163 11.25 -0.46 11.11
CA LEU A 163 10.09 -1.08 11.74
C LEU A 163 10.03 -0.77 13.25
N ASP A 164 8.85 -0.35 13.70
CA ASP A 164 8.49 -0.40 15.12
C ASP A 164 7.60 -1.64 15.34
N VAL A 165 8.09 -2.66 16.04
CA VAL A 165 7.34 -3.90 16.26
C VAL A 165 6.10 -3.66 17.12
N ALA A 166 5.11 -4.55 17.00
CA ALA A 166 3.89 -4.47 17.79
C ALA A 166 4.18 -4.57 19.29
N GLU A 167 3.44 -3.81 20.11
CA GLU A 167 3.63 -3.73 21.56
C GLU A 167 3.35 -5.05 22.27
N ASP A 168 2.52 -5.94 21.68
CA ASP A 168 2.22 -7.26 22.23
C ASP A 168 3.38 -8.28 22.08
N GLY A 169 4.42 -7.93 21.31
CA GLY A 169 5.62 -8.74 21.14
C GLY A 169 5.40 -10.10 20.45
N THR A 170 4.22 -10.36 19.90
CA THR A 170 3.87 -11.67 19.32
C THR A 170 4.15 -11.77 17.82
N GLY A 171 4.36 -10.65 17.14
CA GLY A 171 4.69 -10.61 15.72
C GLY A 171 6.06 -11.21 15.42
N ARG A 172 6.21 -11.80 14.25
CA ARG A 172 7.46 -12.38 13.76
C ARG A 172 7.81 -11.81 12.40
N TYR A 173 9.06 -11.38 12.26
CA TYR A 173 9.51 -10.63 11.10
C TYR A 173 10.79 -11.20 10.53
N TYR A 174 10.79 -11.46 9.22
CA TYR A 174 11.99 -11.65 8.43
C TYR A 174 12.33 -10.32 7.76
N VAL A 175 13.51 -9.76 8.05
CA VAL A 175 13.89 -8.43 7.55
C VAL A 175 15.28 -8.52 6.91
N ALA A 176 15.34 -8.32 5.60
CA ALA A 176 16.59 -8.47 4.85
C ALA A 176 16.65 -7.57 3.60
N GLY A 177 17.84 -7.11 3.26
CA GLY A 177 18.14 -6.45 1.99
C GLY A 177 17.49 -5.08 1.80
N ASN A 178 16.88 -4.49 2.83
CA ASN A 178 16.29 -3.16 2.72
C ASN A 178 17.38 -2.08 2.67
N VAL A 179 17.18 -1.07 1.85
CA VAL A 179 18.07 0.08 1.71
C VAL A 179 17.48 1.31 2.38
N MET A 180 18.26 1.98 3.21
CA MET A 180 17.96 3.30 3.75
C MET A 180 18.87 4.31 3.04
N ALA A 181 18.31 5.10 2.11
CA ALA A 181 19.07 6.07 1.35
C ALA A 181 19.73 7.11 2.27
N GLY A 182 21.05 7.28 2.11
CA GLY A 182 21.82 8.18 2.97
C GLY A 182 22.20 7.62 4.34
N ASP A 183 21.89 6.32 4.62
CA ASP A 183 22.29 5.65 5.85
C ASP A 183 22.82 4.24 5.57
N ASP A 184 24.12 4.17 5.33
CA ASP A 184 24.81 2.91 5.03
C ASP A 184 24.85 1.96 6.22
N ALA A 185 24.75 2.45 7.45
CA ALA A 185 24.74 1.60 8.63
C ALA A 185 23.45 0.78 8.69
N VAL A 186 22.29 1.43 8.53
CA VAL A 186 20.98 0.77 8.45
C VAL A 186 20.91 -0.16 7.23
N THR A 187 21.48 0.25 6.11
CA THR A 187 21.50 -0.57 4.89
C THR A 187 22.29 -1.85 5.07
N ARG A 188 23.44 -1.81 5.75
CA ARG A 188 24.26 -2.99 6.03
C ARG A 188 23.68 -3.90 7.12
N ASP A 189 23.03 -3.30 8.10
CA ASP A 189 22.41 -4.01 9.23
C ASP A 189 20.98 -3.48 9.44
N ASN A 190 20.03 -4.11 8.77
CA ASN A 190 18.62 -3.74 8.88
C ASN A 190 18.07 -3.94 10.29
N HIS A 191 18.63 -4.89 11.05
CA HIS A 191 18.17 -5.20 12.41
C HIS A 191 18.45 -4.04 13.38
N SER A 192 19.51 -3.26 13.15
CA SER A 192 19.82 -2.07 13.95
C SER A 192 18.73 -0.97 13.88
N ALA A 193 17.90 -0.99 12.84
CA ALA A 193 16.82 -0.04 12.60
C ALA A 193 15.42 -0.58 12.97
N ILE A 194 15.36 -1.63 13.79
CA ILE A 194 14.12 -2.21 14.30
C ILE A 194 14.04 -1.94 15.79
N THR A 195 12.96 -1.28 16.23
CA THR A 195 12.79 -0.98 17.64
C THR A 195 12.09 -2.11 18.37
N ASP A 196 12.63 -2.42 19.55
CA ASP A 196 11.97 -3.19 20.59
C ASP A 196 11.77 -4.70 20.38
N CYS A 197 12.52 -5.32 19.49
CA CYS A 197 12.54 -6.78 19.35
C CYS A 197 13.25 -7.53 20.50
N ALA A 198 14.21 -6.90 21.17
CA ALA A 198 14.95 -7.53 22.26
C ALA A 198 14.24 -7.31 23.60
N GLY A 199 13.62 -8.34 24.16
CA GLY A 199 13.18 -8.36 25.55
C GLY A 199 11.82 -7.77 25.85
N LYS A 200 10.96 -7.51 24.87
CA LYS A 200 9.56 -7.14 25.13
C LYS A 200 8.64 -8.35 25.03
N CYS A 201 8.50 -9.02 26.15
CA CYS A 201 7.32 -9.80 26.44
C CYS A 201 6.20 -8.84 26.84
N TYR A 202 4.99 -9.10 26.39
CA TYR A 202 3.79 -8.40 26.85
C TYR A 202 3.77 -8.38 28.40
N ILE A 203 3.74 -7.18 28.98
CA ILE A 203 3.54 -7.01 30.43
C ILE A 203 2.06 -6.65 30.64
N PRO A 204 1.27 -7.53 31.26
CA PRO A 204 -0.12 -7.25 31.57
C PRO A 204 -0.26 -5.97 32.39
N GLY A 205 -1.20 -5.10 32.02
CA GLY A 205 -1.55 -3.90 32.79
C GLY A 205 -0.78 -2.63 32.45
N ARG A 206 0.19 -2.65 31.53
CA ARG A 206 0.80 -1.43 31.00
C ARG A 206 -0.12 -0.83 29.94
N LYS A 207 -0.83 0.23 30.29
CA LYS A 207 -1.63 1.01 29.32
C LYS A 207 -0.68 1.61 28.27
N SER A 208 -0.90 1.29 27.00
CA SER A 208 -0.22 2.00 25.92
C SER A 208 -0.66 3.47 25.94
N ALA A 209 0.29 4.36 25.89
CA ALA A 209 0.03 5.79 25.82
C ALA A 209 -0.23 6.20 24.35
N GLY A 210 -1.38 5.78 23.78
CA GLY A 210 -1.78 6.20 22.45
C GLY A 210 -3.23 5.81 22.13
N PRO A 211 -3.95 6.63 21.36
CA PRO A 211 -5.37 6.43 21.08
C PRO A 211 -5.73 5.25 20.16
N ASP A 212 -4.74 4.51 19.65
CA ASP A 212 -4.94 3.42 18.68
C ASP A 212 -4.78 2.00 19.24
N SER A 213 -4.64 1.83 20.57
CA SER A 213 -4.50 0.51 21.16
C SER A 213 -5.85 -0.18 21.36
N GLY A 214 -6.36 -0.80 20.31
CA GLY A 214 -7.45 -1.78 20.39
C GLY A 214 -6.94 -3.15 20.88
N ILE A 215 -6.30 -3.24 22.06
CA ILE A 215 -5.82 -4.49 22.62
C ILE A 215 -6.91 -5.10 23.50
N SER A 216 -7.37 -6.31 23.14
CA SER A 216 -8.13 -7.17 24.03
C SER A 216 -7.20 -7.87 25.04
N PRO A 217 -7.58 -8.04 26.32
CA PRO A 217 -6.67 -8.47 27.41
C PRO A 217 -6.33 -9.98 27.45
N GLU A 218 -6.60 -10.78 26.46
CA GLU A 218 -6.72 -12.25 26.62
C GLU A 218 -5.57 -13.14 26.12
N ALA A 219 -4.34 -12.66 25.94
CA ALA A 219 -3.23 -13.56 25.64
C ALA A 219 -1.97 -13.21 26.41
N ILE A 220 -1.82 -13.77 27.60
CA ILE A 220 -0.63 -13.61 28.45
C ILE A 220 0.17 -14.92 28.45
N PRO A 221 1.46 -14.92 28.03
CA PRO A 221 2.37 -15.99 28.41
C PRO A 221 2.60 -15.98 29.92
N SER A 222 2.61 -17.14 30.54
CA SER A 222 2.94 -17.32 31.96
C SER A 222 4.33 -16.78 32.27
N GLN A 223 4.51 -16.20 33.45
CA GLN A 223 5.82 -15.73 33.93
C GLN A 223 6.85 -16.86 33.84
N GLY A 224 7.93 -16.66 33.08
CA GLY A 224 9.10 -17.54 33.04
C GLY A 224 9.49 -18.09 31.67
N GLU A 225 8.74 -17.85 30.60
CA GLU A 225 9.21 -18.20 29.26
C GLU A 225 10.14 -17.12 28.72
N GLU A 226 11.35 -17.50 28.28
CA GLU A 226 12.22 -16.61 27.52
C GLU A 226 11.49 -16.11 26.27
N CYS A 227 11.39 -14.80 26.11
CA CYS A 227 10.81 -14.22 24.91
C CYS A 227 11.65 -14.62 23.70
N ALA A 228 11.05 -15.41 22.80
CA ALA A 228 11.65 -15.65 21.49
C ALA A 228 11.84 -14.30 20.77
N SER A 229 12.98 -14.14 20.08
CA SER A 229 13.20 -12.97 19.23
C SER A 229 12.04 -12.79 18.24
N CYS A 230 11.56 -11.59 18.07
CA CYS A 230 10.57 -11.29 17.06
C CYS A 230 11.15 -11.35 15.63
N LEU A 231 12.49 -11.32 15.51
CA LEU A 231 13.18 -11.51 14.24
C LEU A 231 13.44 -13.00 14.00
N VAL A 232 13.27 -13.40 12.75
CA VAL A 232 13.55 -14.77 12.30
C VAL A 232 14.62 -14.78 11.22
N ASP A 233 15.40 -15.87 11.17
CA ASP A 233 16.53 -16.02 10.26
C ASP A 233 16.14 -16.52 8.85
N SER A 234 14.90 -16.94 8.67
CA SER A 234 14.40 -17.47 7.39
C SER A 234 13.08 -16.84 7.01
N PRO A 235 12.86 -16.57 5.73
CA PRO A 235 11.60 -15.97 5.27
C PRO A 235 10.42 -16.93 5.47
N PHE A 236 9.27 -16.35 5.73
CA PHE A 236 7.99 -17.04 5.67
C PHE A 236 7.61 -17.37 4.22
N PRO A 237 6.72 -18.36 4.01
CA PRO A 237 6.21 -18.65 2.69
C PRO A 237 5.62 -17.41 2.00
N SER A 238 5.93 -17.25 0.71
CA SER A 238 5.41 -16.16 -0.11
C SER A 238 5.13 -16.67 -1.54
N GLU A 239 4.23 -16.01 -2.23
CA GLU A 239 4.02 -16.27 -3.65
C GLU A 239 5.21 -15.74 -4.47
N PRO A 240 5.63 -16.44 -5.52
CA PRO A 240 6.75 -16.01 -6.34
C PRO A 240 6.38 -14.73 -7.11
N ILE A 241 7.25 -13.74 -7.01
CA ILE A 241 7.19 -12.51 -7.81
C ILE A 241 8.52 -12.29 -8.53
N HIS A 242 8.53 -11.43 -9.52
CA HIS A 242 9.79 -10.91 -10.03
C HIS A 242 10.42 -10.01 -8.97
N GLU A 243 11.56 -10.43 -8.45
CA GLU A 243 12.29 -9.73 -7.41
C GLU A 243 13.36 -8.84 -8.01
N ASP A 244 13.36 -7.58 -7.65
CA ASP A 244 14.38 -6.60 -8.02
C ASP A 244 15.32 -6.33 -6.84
N THR A 245 16.53 -5.82 -7.13
CA THR A 245 17.29 -5.14 -6.08
C THR A 245 16.58 -3.84 -5.68
N PRO A 246 16.74 -3.33 -4.45
CA PRO A 246 16.06 -2.10 -4.02
C PRO A 246 16.26 -0.91 -4.94
N ALA A 247 17.47 -0.75 -5.50
CA ALA A 247 17.78 0.34 -6.42
C ALA A 247 17.06 0.19 -7.77
N VAL A 248 16.95 -1.04 -8.28
CA VAL A 248 16.18 -1.33 -9.52
C VAL A 248 14.70 -1.12 -9.27
N ALA A 249 14.15 -1.63 -8.16
CA ALA A 249 12.77 -1.41 -7.76
C ALA A 249 12.44 0.10 -7.67
N TYR A 250 13.32 0.90 -7.07
CA TYR A 250 13.16 2.35 -6.98
C TYR A 250 13.00 2.98 -8.38
N GLN A 251 13.86 2.64 -9.33
CA GLN A 251 13.80 3.20 -10.70
C GLN A 251 12.51 2.76 -11.42
N ARG A 252 12.19 1.47 -11.38
CA ARG A 252 10.98 0.93 -12.03
C ARG A 252 9.69 1.50 -11.44
N ILE A 253 9.65 1.73 -10.14
CA ILE A 253 8.52 2.35 -9.46
C ILE A 253 8.32 3.78 -9.95
N LEU A 254 9.38 4.58 -10.07
CA LEU A 254 9.26 5.94 -10.61
C LEU A 254 8.71 5.96 -12.05
N GLU A 255 9.00 4.94 -12.83
CA GLU A 255 8.54 4.80 -14.22
C GLU A 255 7.10 4.30 -14.31
N SER A 256 6.71 3.30 -13.49
CA SER A 256 5.53 2.47 -13.74
C SER A 256 4.44 2.53 -12.68
N VAL A 257 4.69 3.10 -11.49
CA VAL A 257 3.72 3.10 -10.39
C VAL A 257 2.49 3.98 -10.67
N GLY A 258 1.36 3.59 -10.08
CA GLY A 258 0.10 4.34 -10.16
C GLY A 258 -0.53 4.25 -11.55
N CYS A 259 -1.35 5.24 -11.90
CA CYS A 259 -2.00 5.37 -13.20
C CYS A 259 -0.99 5.66 -14.32
N SER A 260 -0.01 4.78 -14.52
CA SER A 260 1.15 5.03 -15.37
C SER A 260 0.80 5.17 -16.85
N PHE A 261 -0.29 4.55 -17.31
CA PHE A 261 -0.76 4.67 -18.68
C PHE A 261 -1.11 6.12 -19.05
N SER A 262 -1.70 6.88 -18.11
CA SER A 262 -2.06 8.27 -18.33
C SER A 262 -2.03 9.06 -17.03
N ARG A 263 -0.81 9.34 -16.54
CA ARG A 263 -0.62 10.11 -15.31
C ARG A 263 -1.12 11.53 -15.45
N ASP A 264 -1.87 11.99 -14.46
CA ASP A 264 -2.24 13.38 -14.33
C ASP A 264 -1.09 14.27 -13.84
N SER A 265 -1.35 15.56 -13.64
CA SER A 265 -0.33 16.51 -13.17
C SER A 265 0.08 16.26 -11.74
N TYR A 266 -0.85 15.75 -10.90
CA TYR A 266 -0.59 15.48 -9.50
C TYR A 266 0.33 14.26 -9.31
N ASP A 267 0.04 13.12 -9.95
CA ASP A 267 0.91 11.95 -9.89
C ASP A 267 2.34 12.26 -10.37
N ARG A 268 2.45 13.04 -11.46
CA ARG A 268 3.77 13.49 -11.94
C ARG A 268 4.50 14.33 -10.92
N GLU A 269 3.80 15.18 -10.20
CA GLU A 269 4.39 16.02 -9.16
C GLU A 269 4.85 15.18 -7.95
N VAL A 270 4.05 14.20 -7.51
CA VAL A 270 4.46 13.27 -6.44
C VAL A 270 5.77 12.57 -6.83
N LEU A 271 5.83 12.02 -8.05
CA LEU A 271 7.04 11.33 -8.53
C LEU A 271 8.25 12.26 -8.66
N ARG A 272 8.03 13.53 -9.05
CA ARG A 272 9.08 14.54 -9.07
C ARG A 272 9.63 14.76 -7.65
N GLN A 273 8.78 14.94 -6.66
CA GLN A 273 9.19 15.11 -5.26
C GLN A 273 10.00 13.91 -4.76
N VAL A 274 9.54 12.70 -5.04
CA VAL A 274 10.27 11.47 -4.68
C VAL A 274 11.65 11.44 -5.35
N LYS A 275 11.73 11.76 -6.65
CA LYS A 275 12.97 11.77 -7.41
C LYS A 275 13.97 12.81 -6.87
N GLU A 276 13.48 14.02 -6.63
CA GLU A 276 14.32 15.17 -6.23
C GLU A 276 14.59 15.19 -4.71
N GLY A 277 13.86 14.42 -3.91
CA GLY A 277 14.04 14.37 -2.45
C GLY A 277 13.48 15.61 -1.74
N ILE A 278 12.39 16.18 -2.23
CA ILE A 278 11.80 17.43 -1.74
C ILE A 278 10.37 17.23 -1.25
N GLY A 279 9.93 18.10 -0.33
CA GLY A 279 8.55 18.17 0.18
C GLY A 279 8.04 19.59 0.09
N THR A 280 7.57 20.00 -1.09
CA THR A 280 7.27 21.41 -1.40
C THR A 280 5.91 21.87 -0.88
N PHE A 281 5.00 20.96 -0.55
CA PHE A 281 3.64 21.28 -0.10
C PHE A 281 3.48 21.10 1.40
N GLY A 282 2.51 21.78 1.98
CA GLY A 282 2.17 21.68 3.38
C GLY A 282 3.36 21.88 4.31
N THR A 283 3.47 21.05 5.33
CA THR A 283 4.62 21.06 6.24
C THR A 283 5.60 19.95 5.79
N ASN A 284 6.66 20.33 5.06
CA ASN A 284 7.68 19.40 4.59
C ASN A 284 7.13 18.23 3.74
N GLY A 285 6.06 18.44 2.98
CA GLY A 285 5.40 17.42 2.17
C GLY A 285 4.20 16.77 2.84
N ILE A 286 3.94 17.02 4.12
CA ILE A 286 2.72 16.56 4.81
C ILE A 286 1.64 17.62 4.67
N ILE A 287 0.52 17.29 4.05
CA ILE A 287 -0.56 18.23 3.71
C ILE A 287 -1.80 18.02 4.59
N ASN A 288 -2.62 19.07 4.68
CA ASN A 288 -3.90 19.04 5.39
C ASN A 288 -5.11 19.12 4.46
N SER A 289 -4.90 19.59 3.24
CA SER A 289 -5.94 19.75 2.22
C SER A 289 -5.35 19.50 0.83
N GLN A 290 -6.15 18.97 -0.07
CA GLN A 290 -5.78 18.84 -1.48
C GLN A 290 -5.53 20.21 -2.14
N GLU A 291 -6.05 21.29 -1.60
CA GLU A 291 -5.81 22.64 -2.11
C GLU A 291 -4.33 23.05 -1.98
N GLU A 292 -3.62 22.51 -0.99
CA GLU A 292 -2.19 22.79 -0.79
C GLU A 292 -1.31 22.24 -1.93
N VAL A 293 -1.84 21.27 -2.70
CA VAL A 293 -1.15 20.68 -3.88
C VAL A 293 -1.77 21.14 -5.21
N GLY A 294 -2.59 22.20 -5.19
CA GLY A 294 -3.22 22.77 -6.38
C GLY A 294 -4.63 22.25 -6.67
N GLY A 295 -5.22 21.48 -5.76
CA GLY A 295 -6.57 20.95 -5.88
C GLY A 295 -6.71 19.84 -6.92
N TRP A 296 -7.94 19.60 -7.36
CA TRP A 296 -8.26 18.53 -8.30
C TRP A 296 -7.62 18.77 -9.66
N PRO A 297 -6.87 17.81 -10.22
CA PRO A 297 -6.32 17.96 -11.56
C PRO A 297 -7.43 18.05 -12.60
N VAL A 298 -7.22 18.89 -13.61
CA VAL A 298 -8.12 18.97 -14.76
C VAL A 298 -7.85 17.77 -15.67
N LEU A 299 -8.74 16.80 -15.65
CA LEU A 299 -8.67 15.65 -16.53
C LEU A 299 -9.20 16.05 -17.92
N LYS A 300 -8.35 15.93 -18.93
CA LYS A 300 -8.79 16.16 -20.31
C LYS A 300 -9.49 14.89 -20.81
N ALA A 301 -10.76 15.00 -21.13
CA ALA A 301 -11.47 13.91 -21.79
C ALA A 301 -10.83 13.61 -23.15
N GLY A 302 -10.40 12.37 -23.34
CA GLY A 302 -10.03 11.87 -24.66
C GLY A 302 -11.28 11.65 -25.54
N LYS A 303 -11.07 11.46 -26.83
CA LYS A 303 -12.14 10.97 -27.71
C LYS A 303 -12.33 9.48 -27.40
N ALA A 304 -13.52 9.10 -26.94
CA ALA A 304 -13.86 7.71 -26.75
C ALA A 304 -13.70 6.94 -28.08
N LEU A 305 -13.05 5.79 -28.00
CA LEU A 305 -13.03 4.86 -29.12
C LEU A 305 -14.46 4.32 -29.33
N LYS A 306 -14.77 3.99 -30.60
CA LYS A 306 -16.08 3.42 -30.90
C LYS A 306 -16.15 2.00 -30.31
N ASP A 307 -17.20 1.73 -29.59
CA ASP A 307 -17.60 0.48 -28.98
C ASP A 307 -19.08 0.29 -29.35
N SER A 308 -19.36 -0.60 -30.32
CA SER A 308 -20.67 -0.69 -30.97
C SER A 308 -21.68 -1.50 -30.16
N ASP A 309 -21.25 -2.42 -29.34
CA ASP A 309 -22.11 -3.28 -28.52
C ASP A 309 -22.08 -2.95 -27.03
N GLY A 310 -21.17 -2.02 -26.63
CA GLY A 310 -21.12 -1.46 -25.29
C GLY A 310 -20.52 -2.44 -24.25
N ASP A 311 -19.63 -3.33 -24.67
CA ASP A 311 -19.04 -4.36 -23.80
C ASP A 311 -17.74 -3.90 -23.12
N GLY A 312 -17.24 -2.70 -23.47
CA GLY A 312 -16.04 -2.11 -22.92
C GLY A 312 -14.78 -2.36 -23.75
N MET A 313 -14.86 -3.08 -24.86
CA MET A 313 -13.77 -3.26 -25.81
C MET A 313 -14.04 -2.42 -27.07
N PRO A 314 -13.05 -1.65 -27.58
CA PRO A 314 -13.27 -0.89 -28.80
C PRO A 314 -13.37 -1.76 -30.05
N ASP A 315 -14.27 -1.42 -30.98
CA ASP A 315 -14.47 -2.09 -32.28
C ASP A 315 -13.15 -2.40 -33.00
N VAL A 316 -12.22 -1.44 -32.98
CA VAL A 316 -10.92 -1.58 -33.67
C VAL A 316 -10.03 -2.60 -32.99
N TRP A 317 -10.09 -2.70 -31.66
CA TRP A 317 -9.31 -3.67 -30.90
C TRP A 317 -9.88 -5.08 -31.08
N GLU A 318 -11.20 -5.22 -30.99
CA GLU A 318 -11.90 -6.50 -31.19
C GLU A 318 -11.63 -7.05 -32.60
N SER A 319 -11.83 -6.22 -33.64
CA SER A 319 -11.57 -6.60 -35.03
C SER A 319 -10.13 -7.06 -35.25
N LYS A 320 -9.15 -6.39 -34.60
CA LYS A 320 -7.74 -6.77 -34.67
C LYS A 320 -7.46 -8.12 -34.03
N HIS A 321 -8.22 -8.50 -33.00
CA HIS A 321 -8.06 -9.74 -32.26
C HIS A 321 -9.04 -10.85 -32.67
N GLY A 322 -9.81 -10.64 -33.74
CA GLY A 322 -10.73 -11.64 -34.30
C GLY A 322 -12.01 -11.82 -33.48
N LEU A 323 -12.35 -10.82 -32.67
CA LEU A 323 -13.62 -10.74 -31.93
C LEU A 323 -14.69 -10.01 -32.77
N ASN A 324 -15.93 -10.04 -32.31
CA ASN A 324 -17.06 -9.45 -33.01
C ASN A 324 -17.56 -8.15 -32.39
N PRO A 325 -17.27 -6.96 -32.96
CA PRO A 325 -17.69 -5.65 -32.42
C PRO A 325 -19.20 -5.40 -32.34
N LYS A 326 -20.01 -6.42 -32.51
CA LYS A 326 -21.47 -6.36 -32.40
C LYS A 326 -22.03 -7.44 -31.47
N SER A 327 -21.19 -8.06 -30.67
CA SER A 327 -21.57 -9.17 -29.81
C SER A 327 -20.97 -9.04 -28.41
N ALA A 328 -21.58 -8.27 -27.55
CA ALA A 328 -21.13 -8.05 -26.17
C ALA A 328 -20.88 -9.34 -25.36
N SER A 329 -21.32 -10.49 -25.84
CA SER A 329 -21.11 -11.77 -25.14
C SER A 329 -19.69 -12.30 -25.25
N ASP A 330 -18.90 -11.83 -26.21
CA ASP A 330 -17.54 -12.32 -26.37
C ASP A 330 -16.57 -11.66 -25.38
N ALA A 331 -16.91 -10.54 -24.78
CA ALA A 331 -16.14 -9.94 -23.67
C ALA A 331 -15.88 -10.93 -22.53
N SER A 332 -16.87 -11.73 -22.19
CA SER A 332 -16.77 -12.72 -21.11
C SER A 332 -16.23 -14.09 -21.58
N ALA A 333 -15.97 -14.27 -22.85
CA ALA A 333 -15.39 -15.50 -23.38
C ALA A 333 -13.86 -15.56 -23.14
N TYR A 334 -13.33 -16.77 -23.20
CA TYR A 334 -11.90 -17.09 -22.99
C TYR A 334 -11.21 -17.48 -24.30
N THR A 335 -11.50 -16.74 -25.40
CA THR A 335 -11.01 -17.11 -26.73
C THR A 335 -9.61 -16.63 -27.03
N LEU A 336 -9.15 -15.56 -26.38
CA LEU A 336 -7.82 -14.98 -26.55
C LEU A 336 -6.80 -15.55 -25.56
N ASP A 337 -7.26 -15.95 -24.37
CA ASP A 337 -6.45 -16.52 -23.31
C ASP A 337 -7.28 -17.54 -22.52
N GLY A 338 -6.67 -18.71 -22.16
CA GLY A 338 -7.38 -19.74 -21.41
C GLY A 338 -7.67 -19.41 -19.95
N ASN A 339 -7.02 -18.40 -19.37
CA ASN A 339 -7.13 -18.01 -17.96
C ASN A 339 -7.83 -16.66 -17.76
N TYR A 340 -7.93 -15.85 -18.82
CA TYR A 340 -8.49 -14.50 -18.77
C TYR A 340 -9.60 -14.33 -19.80
N THR A 341 -10.68 -13.68 -19.40
CA THR A 341 -11.72 -13.28 -20.35
C THR A 341 -11.15 -12.28 -21.38
N ASN A 342 -11.79 -12.16 -22.53
CA ASN A 342 -11.30 -11.27 -23.59
C ASN A 342 -11.23 -9.82 -23.11
N ILE A 343 -12.19 -9.35 -22.32
CA ILE A 343 -12.12 -8.00 -21.74
C ILE A 343 -10.95 -7.85 -20.75
N GLU A 344 -10.61 -8.87 -19.98
CA GLU A 344 -9.43 -8.84 -19.11
C GLU A 344 -8.14 -8.79 -19.93
N VAL A 345 -8.06 -9.51 -21.05
CA VAL A 345 -6.93 -9.42 -21.99
C VAL A 345 -6.81 -8.02 -22.54
N TYR A 346 -7.94 -7.40 -22.96
CA TYR A 346 -7.96 -6.00 -23.40
C TYR A 346 -7.44 -5.05 -22.33
N LEU A 347 -8.01 -5.09 -21.13
CA LEU A 347 -7.63 -4.22 -20.02
C LEU A 347 -6.15 -4.39 -19.64
N ASN A 348 -5.65 -5.63 -19.60
CA ASN A 348 -4.23 -5.91 -19.35
C ASN A 348 -3.32 -5.32 -20.45
N SER A 349 -3.80 -5.22 -21.68
CA SER A 349 -3.04 -4.63 -22.79
C SER A 349 -2.84 -3.11 -22.67
N LEU A 350 -3.69 -2.44 -21.87
CA LEU A 350 -3.60 -0.99 -21.63
C LEU A 350 -2.53 -0.60 -20.61
N CYS A 351 -2.07 -1.56 -19.81
CA CYS A 351 -1.11 -1.35 -18.72
C CYS A 351 0.34 -1.67 -19.11
N ARG A 352 0.65 -1.84 -20.38
CA ARG A 352 1.98 -2.22 -20.90
C ARG A 352 2.70 -1.09 -21.62
#